data_5e85bcc99fd66689686151dd06d86793
#
_entry.id   5e85bcc99fd66689686151dd06d86793
#
_cell.length_a   1.000
_cell.length_b   1.000
_cell.length_c   1.000
_cell.angle_alpha   90.00
_cell.angle_beta   90.00
_cell.angle_gamma   90.00
#
_symmetry.space_group_name_H-M   'P 1'
#
loop_
_entity.id
_entity.type
_entity.pdbx_description
1 polymer ?
#
loop_
_entity_poly.entity_id
_entity_poly.type
_entity_poly.pdbx_seq_one_letter_code
_entity_poly.pdbx_strand_id
1 'polypeptide(L)' 'MKDIARDLEALIKEMNAVDQMDDDLFIQYFEREEAMQERLEALKDANKLTAEEFEDCSGRLVEAFGRLKGKLSFCSLG' A
#
# COMPACT_ATOMS: atom_id res chain seq x y z
N MET A 1 6.75 13.06 9.56
CA MET A 1 5.30 13.09 9.33
C MET A 1 4.96 13.32 7.88
N LYS A 2 5.36 14.45 7.37
CA LYS A 2 5.06 14.75 5.97
C LYS A 2 5.70 13.77 5.01
N ASP A 3 6.83 13.22 5.40
CA ASP A 3 7.55 12.29 4.53
C ASP A 3 6.77 10.99 4.33
N ILE A 4 6.17 10.48 5.41
CA ILE A 4 5.41 9.23 5.28
C ILE A 4 4.15 9.43 4.44
N ALA A 5 3.50 10.58 4.57
CA ALA A 5 2.32 10.86 3.77
C ALA A 5 2.69 10.95 2.29
N ARG A 6 3.81 11.60 2.00
CA ARG A 6 4.28 11.72 0.63
C ARG A 6 4.64 10.35 0.04
N ASP A 7 5.35 9.55 0.83
CA ASP A 7 5.76 8.22 0.38
C ASP A 7 4.53 7.34 0.16
N LEU A 8 3.55 7.45 1.04
CA LEU A 8 2.32 6.68 0.91
C LEU A 8 1.58 7.07 -0.36
N GLU A 9 1.45 8.37 -0.60
CA GLU A 9 0.76 8.83 -1.81
C GLU A 9 1.48 8.38 -3.07
N ALA A 10 2.82 8.45 -3.05
CA ALA A 10 3.61 8.01 -4.19
C ALA A 10 3.38 6.53 -4.48
N LEU A 11 3.37 5.72 -3.43
CA LEU A 11 3.14 4.29 -3.60
C LEU A 11 1.75 4.01 -4.13
N ILE A 12 0.75 4.69 -3.58
CA ILE A 12 -0.62 4.51 -4.04
C ILE A 12 -0.76 4.91 -5.50
N LYS A 13 -0.12 6.02 -5.87
CA LYS A 13 -0.13 6.48 -7.25
C LYS A 13 0.48 5.45 -8.19
N GLU A 14 1.61 4.88 -7.79
CA GLU A 14 2.25 3.86 -8.60
C GLU A 14 1.35 2.65 -8.77
N MET A 15 0.74 2.21 -7.69
CA MET A 15 -0.15 1.05 -7.74
C MET A 15 -1.35 1.31 -8.64
N ASN A 16 -1.90 2.53 -8.57
CA ASN A 16 -3.04 2.87 -9.40
C ASN A 16 -2.68 3.00 -10.87
N ALA A 17 -1.43 3.30 -11.16
CA ALA A 17 -0.97 3.47 -12.54
C ALA A 17 -0.61 2.16 -13.22
N VAL A 18 -0.54 1.07 -12.48
CA VAL A 18 -0.21 -0.23 -13.06
C VAL A 18 -1.40 -0.73 -13.87
N ASP A 19 -1.15 -1.02 -15.15
CA ASP A 19 -2.18 -1.57 -16.03
C ASP A 19 -2.21 -3.08 -16.00
N GLN A 20 -1.03 -3.69 -16.02
CA GLN A 20 -0.91 -5.14 -16.00
C GLN A 20 -0.01 -5.55 -14.87
N MET A 21 -0.34 -6.65 -14.25
CA MET A 21 0.37 -7.13 -13.09
C MET A 21 0.83 -8.55 -13.34
N ASP A 22 2.09 -8.83 -13.02
CA ASP A 22 2.58 -10.21 -13.03
C ASP A 22 3.04 -10.58 -11.63
N ASP A 23 3.44 -11.83 -11.46
CA ASP A 23 3.80 -12.35 -10.15
C ASP A 23 4.98 -11.60 -9.54
N ASP A 24 5.99 -11.34 -10.35
CA ASP A 24 7.19 -10.66 -9.85
C ASP A 24 6.86 -9.25 -9.40
N LEU A 25 6.10 -8.54 -10.18
CA LEU A 25 5.72 -7.18 -9.86
C LEU A 25 4.83 -7.16 -8.62
N PHE A 26 3.93 -8.14 -8.52
CA PHE A 26 3.05 -8.24 -7.37
C PHE A 26 3.87 -8.43 -6.08
N ILE A 27 4.87 -9.31 -6.11
CA ILE A 27 5.71 -9.54 -4.96
C ILE A 27 6.44 -8.26 -4.55
N GLN A 28 6.94 -7.51 -5.52
CA GLN A 28 7.61 -6.24 -5.24
C GLN A 28 6.69 -5.26 -4.51
N TYR A 29 5.47 -5.12 -5.01
CA TYR A 29 4.53 -4.20 -4.37
C TYR A 29 4.05 -4.73 -3.03
N PHE A 30 3.91 -6.04 -2.91
CA PHE A 30 3.54 -6.64 -1.63
C PHE A 30 4.58 -6.30 -0.56
N GLU A 31 5.85 -6.42 -0.90
CA GLU A 31 6.92 -6.10 0.04
C GLU A 31 6.91 -4.62 0.40
N ARG A 32 6.66 -3.76 -0.58
CA ARG A 32 6.58 -2.33 -0.32
C ARG A 32 5.38 -1.99 0.55
N GLU A 33 4.27 -2.66 0.32
CA GLU A 33 3.07 -2.45 1.13
C GLU A 33 3.32 -2.86 2.57
N GLU A 34 3.96 -4.00 2.78
CA GLU A 34 4.28 -4.44 4.13
C GLU A 34 5.23 -3.48 4.83
N ALA A 35 6.24 -3.01 4.12
CA ALA A 35 7.18 -2.06 4.69
C ALA A 35 6.48 -0.76 5.08
N MET A 36 5.56 -0.31 4.25
CA MET A 36 4.81 0.91 4.55
C MET A 36 3.92 0.71 5.77
N GLN A 37 3.27 -0.45 5.89
CA GLN A 37 2.46 -0.74 7.06
C GLN A 37 3.30 -0.72 8.33
N GLU A 38 4.49 -1.30 8.28
CA GLU A 38 5.38 -1.30 9.44
C GLU A 38 5.78 0.13 9.82
N ARG A 39 6.06 0.97 8.83
CA ARG A 39 6.39 2.36 9.10
C ARG A 39 5.23 3.09 9.76
N LEU A 40 4.02 2.84 9.27
CA LEU A 40 2.83 3.46 9.85
C LEU A 40 2.64 3.02 11.30
N GLU A 41 2.82 1.74 11.57
CA GLU A 41 2.69 1.23 12.93
C GLU A 41 3.75 1.82 13.85
N ALA A 42 4.97 1.92 13.36
CA ALA A 42 6.04 2.51 14.15
C ALA A 42 5.75 3.97 14.51
N LEU A 43 5.21 4.71 13.55
CA LEU A 43 4.87 6.11 13.80
C LEU A 43 3.72 6.22 14.80
N LYS A 44 2.76 5.33 14.70
CA LYS A 44 1.66 5.33 15.64
C LYS A 44 2.17 5.01 17.05
N ASP A 45 3.03 4.00 17.16
CA ASP A 45 3.59 3.61 18.46
C ASP A 45 4.43 4.73 19.07
N ALA A 46 5.07 5.53 18.22
CA ALA A 46 5.89 6.65 18.67
C ALA A 46 5.05 7.90 18.92
N ASN A 47 3.73 7.80 18.82
CA ASN A 47 2.79 8.92 19.01
C ASN A 47 2.99 10.02 17.96
N LYS A 48 3.49 9.66 16.81
CA LYS A 48 3.66 10.61 15.71
C LYS A 48 2.48 10.59 14.76
N LEU A 49 1.62 9.59 14.88
CA LEU A 49 0.36 9.51 14.17
C LEU A 49 -0.75 9.26 15.18
N THR A 50 -1.88 9.91 14.98
CA THR A 50 -3.05 9.59 15.77
C THR A 50 -3.66 8.29 15.27
N ALA A 51 -4.55 7.69 16.09
CA ALA A 51 -5.24 6.48 15.67
C ALA A 51 -6.04 6.72 14.38
N GLU A 52 -6.67 7.89 14.28
CA GLU A 52 -7.43 8.25 13.08
C GLU A 52 -6.55 8.34 11.86
N GLU A 53 -5.41 9.00 12.00
CA GLU A 53 -4.47 9.15 10.88
C GLU A 53 -3.95 7.79 10.46
N PHE A 54 -3.64 6.96 11.43
CA PHE A 54 -3.14 5.62 11.14
C PHE A 54 -4.19 4.81 10.37
N GLU A 55 -5.42 4.83 10.83
CA GLU A 55 -6.50 4.09 10.17
C GLU A 55 -6.75 4.60 8.76
N ASP A 56 -6.71 5.92 8.58
CA ASP A 56 -6.90 6.49 7.27
C ASP A 56 -5.80 6.06 6.31
N CYS A 57 -4.56 6.20 6.73
CA CYS A 57 -3.42 5.83 5.88
C CYS A 57 -3.42 4.34 5.58
N SER A 58 -3.63 3.52 6.60
CA SER A 58 -3.64 2.08 6.44
C SER A 58 -4.79 1.64 5.53
N GLY A 59 -5.96 2.23 5.72
CA GLY A 59 -7.11 1.92 4.89
C GLY A 59 -6.89 2.25 3.43
N ARG A 60 -6.29 3.41 3.17
CA ARG A 60 -6.00 3.81 1.80
C ARG A 60 -5.00 2.87 1.15
N LEU A 61 -4.00 2.47 1.91
CA LEU A 61 -2.98 1.56 1.41
C LEU A 61 -3.58 0.19 1.09
N VAL A 62 -4.38 -0.33 2.00
CA VAL A 62 -5.02 -1.63 1.81
C VAL A 62 -5.97 -1.59 0.62
N GLU A 63 -6.71 -0.50 0.48
CA GLU A 63 -7.64 -0.36 -0.64
C GLU A 63 -6.89 -0.34 -1.97
N ALA A 64 -5.80 0.44 -2.03
CA ALA A 64 -5.01 0.52 -3.26
C ALA A 64 -4.39 -0.83 -3.60
N PHE A 65 -3.91 -1.54 -2.59
CA PHE A 65 -3.32 -2.85 -2.81
C PHE A 65 -4.38 -3.86 -3.25
N GLY A 66 -5.59 -3.74 -2.71
CA GLY A 66 -6.69 -4.59 -3.13
C GLY A 66 -7.01 -4.41 -4.61
N ARG A 67 -7.00 -3.17 -5.07
CA ARG A 67 -7.20 -2.90 -6.50
C ARG A 67 -6.08 -3.50 -7.34
N LEU A 68 -4.87 -3.41 -6.83
CA LEU A 68 -3.71 -3.96 -7.51
C LEU A 68 -3.83 -5.47 -7.64
N LYS A 69 -4.24 -6.13 -6.56
CA LYS A 69 -4.48 -7.57 -6.58
C LYS A 69 -5.49 -7.95 -7.64
N GLY A 70 -6.50 -7.12 -7.81
CA GLY A 70 -7.53 -7.38 -8.81
C GLY A 70 -7.00 -7.34 -10.22
N LYS A 71 -5.83 -6.76 -10.44
CA LYS A 71 -5.23 -6.69 -11.77
C LYS A 71 -4.39 -7.90 -12.12
N LEU A 72 -4.14 -8.77 -11.14
CA LEU A 72 -3.43 -10.01 -11.41
C LEU A 72 -4.28 -10.91 -12.30
N SER A 73 -3.61 -11.62 -13.20
CA SER A 73 -4.30 -12.47 -14.13
C SER A 73 -4.64 -13.81 -13.52
N PHE A 74 -5.41 -13.80 -12.46
CA PHE A 74 -5.90 -15.02 -11.86
C PHE A 74 -7.08 -15.59 -12.60
N CYS A 75 -7.64 -14.77 -13.44
CA CYS A 75 -8.81 -15.18 -14.18
C CYS A 75 -8.57 -16.44 -14.99
N SER A 76 -7.32 -16.71 -15.27
CA SER A 76 -6.98 -17.95 -15.97
C SER A 76 -7.42 -19.17 -15.20
N LEU A 77 -7.69 -19.01 -13.93
CA LEU A 77 -8.17 -20.12 -13.11
C LEU A 77 -9.66 -20.36 -13.22
N GLY A 78 -10.34 -19.32 -13.64
CA GLY A 78 -11.78 -19.40 -13.75
C GLY A 78 -12.23 -20.20 -14.93
#